data_2686f14f084d1ab1be5fc16a6e6749c2
#
_entry.id   2686f14f084d1ab1be5fc16a6e6749c2
#
_cell.length_a   1.000
_cell.length_b   1.000
_cell.length_c   1.000
_cell.angle_alpha   90.00
_cell.angle_beta   90.00
_cell.angle_gamma   90.00
#
_symmetry.space_group_name_H-M   'P 1'
#
loop_
_entity.id
_entity.type
_entity.pdbx_description
1 polymer ?
#
loop_
_entity_poly.entity_id
_entity_poly.type
_entity_poly.pdbx_seq_one_letter_code
_entity_poly.pdbx_strand_id
1 'polypeptide(L)'
;MKSIQIVLLITLLSQLLFSATEEQVEQYLQVSSSEEQLITLESQFSQMQQNINSIKKDGSTSDEYDMQLLSIRFKEYIQKNLSEDELNAVLKQYRKVVLLKFVSVQNDTEYDEELAQAYVKELETEDNASVRLDLLDKISNTLYNPENVGILFDNLMKPLLQNSMSGEQISAGRLKTNKDVYIKRNIADGKLETTYMTREFTLEELERLLDIVKTPAIERESKVIFGATAYALQEFFLSLASRYDPSKHKR
;
A
#
# COMPACT_ATOMS: atom_id res chain seq x y z
N MET A 1 25.74 -9.42 -34.25
CA MET A 1 25.76 -8.86 -32.89
C MET A 1 25.38 -7.37 -32.80
N LYS A 2 25.80 -6.49 -33.72
CA LYS A 2 25.44 -5.04 -33.69
C LYS A 2 23.94 -4.77 -33.83
N SER A 3 23.20 -5.56 -34.61
CA SER A 3 21.75 -5.37 -34.80
C SER A 3 20.92 -5.66 -33.56
N ILE A 4 21.31 -6.64 -32.74
CA ILE A 4 20.62 -6.99 -31.49
C ILE A 4 20.80 -5.89 -30.43
N GLN A 5 21.99 -5.28 -30.37
CA GLN A 5 22.25 -4.18 -29.45
C GLN A 5 21.46 -2.91 -29.78
N ILE A 6 21.25 -2.64 -31.07
CA ILE A 6 20.44 -1.48 -31.52
C ILE A 6 18.97 -1.70 -31.19
N VAL A 7 18.42 -2.91 -31.39
CA VAL A 7 17.03 -3.23 -31.05
C VAL A 7 16.81 -3.13 -29.53
N LEU A 8 17.76 -3.62 -28.72
CA LEU A 8 17.68 -3.52 -27.26
C LEU A 8 17.78 -2.08 -26.75
N LEU A 9 18.56 -1.23 -27.44
CA LEU A 9 18.68 0.19 -27.11
C LEU A 9 17.42 0.96 -27.48
N ILE A 10 16.78 0.64 -28.61
CA ILE A 10 15.53 1.26 -29.06
C ILE A 10 14.35 0.86 -28.13
N THR A 11 14.31 -0.40 -27.66
CA THR A 11 13.28 -0.83 -26.71
C THR A 11 13.47 -0.21 -25.33
N LEU A 12 14.71 -0.01 -24.86
CA LEU A 12 14.97 0.72 -23.63
C LEU A 12 14.62 2.21 -23.73
N LEU A 13 14.96 2.86 -24.85
CA LEU A 13 14.61 4.25 -25.11
C LEU A 13 13.10 4.45 -25.27
N SER A 14 12.38 3.50 -25.87
CA SER A 14 10.93 3.58 -26.00
C SER A 14 10.21 3.43 -24.64
N GLN A 15 10.73 2.65 -23.70
CA GLN A 15 10.18 2.55 -22.36
C GLN A 15 10.37 3.85 -21.55
N LEU A 16 11.49 4.56 -21.75
CA LEU A 16 11.76 5.86 -21.10
C LEU A 16 10.87 6.99 -21.66
N LEU A 17 10.41 6.87 -22.92
CA LEU A 17 9.55 7.87 -23.55
C LEU A 17 8.06 7.77 -23.12
N PHE A 18 7.69 6.70 -22.40
CA PHE A 18 6.30 6.44 -21.98
C PHE A 18 6.11 6.36 -20.46
N SER A 19 7.18 6.41 -19.66
CA SER A 19 7.07 6.42 -18.22
C SER A 19 6.63 7.80 -17.71
N ALA A 20 5.94 7.81 -16.58
CA ALA A 20 5.53 9.06 -15.91
C ALA A 20 6.73 9.95 -15.62
N THR A 21 6.55 11.25 -15.72
CA THR A 21 7.58 12.23 -15.38
C THR A 21 7.69 12.38 -13.85
N GLU A 22 8.83 12.83 -13.37
CA GLU A 22 9.03 13.12 -11.95
C GLU A 22 8.01 14.16 -11.44
N GLU A 23 7.75 15.22 -12.22
CA GLU A 23 6.76 16.25 -11.88
C GLU A 23 5.34 15.67 -11.73
N GLN A 24 4.95 14.75 -12.62
CA GLN A 24 3.65 14.08 -12.51
C GLN A 24 3.56 13.19 -11.26
N VAL A 25 4.66 12.49 -10.91
CA VAL A 25 4.70 11.67 -9.70
C VAL A 25 4.59 12.55 -8.46
N GLU A 26 5.33 13.67 -8.39
CA GLU A 26 5.21 14.64 -7.29
C GLU A 26 3.79 15.20 -7.17
N GLN A 27 3.19 15.62 -8.29
CA GLN A 27 1.81 16.09 -8.30
C GLN A 27 0.83 15.00 -7.80
N TYR A 28 1.04 13.76 -8.21
CA TYR A 28 0.23 12.64 -7.76
C TYR A 28 0.34 12.45 -6.24
N LEU A 29 1.55 12.43 -5.70
CA LEU A 29 1.78 12.24 -4.26
C LEU A 29 1.09 13.32 -3.41
N GLN A 30 1.08 14.56 -3.89
CA GLN A 30 0.39 15.66 -3.22
C GLN A 30 -1.14 15.46 -3.22
N VAL A 31 -1.74 15.15 -4.38
CA VAL A 31 -3.21 15.05 -4.47
C VAL A 31 -3.77 13.74 -3.87
N SER A 32 -2.98 12.68 -3.83
CA SER A 32 -3.33 11.40 -3.19
C SER A 32 -3.01 11.37 -1.70
N SER A 33 -2.31 12.39 -1.19
CA SER A 33 -1.74 12.46 0.16
C SER A 33 -0.76 11.32 0.49
N SER A 34 -0.28 10.63 -0.53
CA SER A 34 0.71 9.56 -0.35
C SER A 34 2.04 10.09 0.21
N GLU A 35 2.37 11.36 -0.01
CA GLU A 35 3.56 11.99 0.54
C GLU A 35 3.50 12.05 2.07
N GLU A 36 2.38 12.49 2.64
CA GLU A 36 2.17 12.55 4.10
C GLU A 36 2.19 11.16 4.73
N GLN A 37 1.59 10.17 4.05
CA GLN A 37 1.62 8.79 4.49
C GLN A 37 3.04 8.21 4.48
N LEU A 38 3.85 8.51 3.47
CA LEU A 38 5.25 8.09 3.41
C LEU A 38 6.07 8.72 4.54
N ILE A 39 5.93 10.01 4.80
CA ILE A 39 6.60 10.71 5.92
C ILE A 39 6.22 10.07 7.26
N THR A 40 4.94 9.74 7.44
CA THR A 40 4.45 9.06 8.64
C THR A 40 5.09 7.66 8.78
N LEU A 41 5.16 6.88 7.71
CA LEU A 41 5.82 5.58 7.70
C LEU A 41 7.32 5.69 8.00
N GLU A 42 8.02 6.65 7.40
CA GLU A 42 9.44 6.92 7.68
C GLU A 42 9.67 7.23 9.15
N SER A 43 8.81 8.04 9.77
CA SER A 43 8.86 8.37 11.18
C SER A 43 8.63 7.13 12.08
N GLN A 44 7.59 6.36 11.80
CA GLN A 44 7.24 5.15 12.56
C GLN A 44 8.36 4.10 12.48
N PHE A 45 8.89 3.87 11.30
CA PHE A 45 9.97 2.89 11.10
C PHE A 45 11.31 3.36 11.66
N SER A 46 11.59 4.67 11.64
CA SER A 46 12.74 5.25 12.33
C SER A 46 12.68 4.98 13.83
N GLN A 47 11.52 5.19 14.46
CA GLN A 47 11.32 4.87 15.88
C GLN A 47 11.48 3.36 16.15
N MET A 48 10.91 2.50 15.28
CA MET A 48 11.10 1.04 15.39
C MET A 48 12.58 0.65 15.32
N GLN A 49 13.33 1.21 14.38
CA GLN A 49 14.76 0.97 14.21
C GLN A 49 15.55 1.42 15.46
N GLN A 50 15.25 2.59 16.00
CA GLN A 50 15.88 3.09 17.22
C GLN A 50 15.58 2.17 18.43
N ASN A 51 14.33 1.71 18.57
CA ASN A 51 13.97 0.79 19.64
C ASN A 51 14.72 -0.54 19.53
N ILE A 52 14.89 -1.10 18.33
CA ILE A 52 15.66 -2.32 18.12
C ILE A 52 17.15 -2.09 18.42
N ASN A 53 17.70 -0.96 18.04
CA ASN A 53 19.11 -0.62 18.28
C ASN A 53 19.39 -0.35 19.77
N SER A 54 18.46 0.25 20.50
CA SER A 54 18.62 0.51 21.95
C SER A 54 18.70 -0.77 22.80
N ILE A 55 18.20 -1.89 22.29
CA ILE A 55 18.28 -3.21 22.93
C ILE A 55 19.66 -3.85 22.74
N LYS A 56 20.46 -3.38 21.76
CA LYS A 56 21.82 -3.85 21.51
C LYS A 56 22.83 -3.15 22.41
N LYS A 57 23.24 -3.82 23.49
CA LYS A 57 24.19 -3.28 24.47
C LYS A 57 25.67 -3.29 24.05
N ASP A 58 26.02 -3.78 22.87
CA ASP A 58 27.40 -4.11 22.54
C ASP A 58 28.10 -3.21 21.52
N GLY A 59 27.66 -1.95 21.40
CA GLY A 59 28.45 -0.91 20.69
C GLY A 59 28.73 -1.16 19.20
N SER A 60 28.20 -2.22 18.61
CA SER A 60 28.29 -2.43 17.18
C SER A 60 27.36 -1.45 16.48
N THR A 61 27.90 -0.42 15.84
CA THR A 61 27.19 0.42 14.87
C THR A 61 26.74 -0.47 13.72
N SER A 62 25.52 -0.98 13.80
CA SER A 62 24.91 -1.58 12.64
C SER A 62 24.55 -0.45 11.69
N ASP A 63 24.89 -0.57 10.42
CA ASP A 63 24.46 0.37 9.39
C ASP A 63 22.94 0.55 9.52
N GLU A 64 22.53 1.74 9.91
CA GLU A 64 21.13 2.07 9.99
C GLU A 64 20.54 2.14 8.58
N TYR A 65 19.32 1.63 8.42
CA TYR A 65 18.63 1.77 7.14
C TYR A 65 18.28 3.24 6.94
N ASP A 66 18.64 3.80 5.79
CA ASP A 66 18.25 5.16 5.41
C ASP A 66 16.76 5.22 5.08
N MET A 67 15.98 5.85 5.97
CA MET A 67 14.53 5.92 5.83
C MET A 67 14.09 6.68 4.58
N GLN A 68 14.88 7.63 4.08
CA GLN A 68 14.56 8.35 2.83
C GLN A 68 14.46 7.40 1.63
N LEU A 69 15.10 6.23 1.69
CA LEU A 69 14.99 5.21 0.64
C LEU A 69 13.54 4.69 0.48
N LEU A 70 12.69 4.78 1.50
CA LEU A 70 11.29 4.37 1.39
C LEU A 70 10.56 5.25 0.36
N SER A 71 10.62 6.57 0.53
CA SER A 71 10.01 7.53 -0.40
C SER A 71 10.65 7.46 -1.79
N ILE A 72 11.97 7.37 -1.89
CA ILE A 72 12.68 7.27 -3.17
C ILE A 72 12.21 6.03 -3.93
N ARG A 73 12.19 4.87 -3.30
CA ARG A 73 11.80 3.60 -3.93
C ARG A 73 10.32 3.58 -4.32
N PHE A 74 9.46 4.15 -3.50
CA PHE A 74 8.05 4.29 -3.80
C PHE A 74 7.83 5.11 -5.07
N LYS A 75 8.46 6.30 -5.15
CA LYS A 75 8.41 7.19 -6.31
C LYS A 75 8.96 6.53 -7.58
N GLU A 76 10.13 5.88 -7.48
CA GLU A 76 10.73 5.14 -8.59
C GLU A 76 9.84 4.04 -9.13
N TYR A 77 9.14 3.32 -8.24
CA TYR A 77 8.24 2.25 -8.66
C TYR A 77 7.03 2.81 -9.42
N ILE A 78 6.42 3.88 -8.93
CA ILE A 78 5.31 4.56 -9.63
C ILE A 78 5.78 5.03 -11.00
N GLN A 79 6.90 5.72 -11.08
CA GLN A 79 7.47 6.26 -12.32
C GLN A 79 7.73 5.16 -13.36
N LYS A 80 8.21 4.00 -12.94
CA LYS A 80 8.49 2.87 -13.85
C LYS A 80 7.24 2.10 -14.28
N ASN A 81 6.19 2.11 -13.46
CA ASN A 81 5.04 1.24 -13.65
C ASN A 81 3.77 1.97 -14.08
N LEU A 82 3.76 3.29 -14.13
CA LEU A 82 2.72 4.08 -14.78
C LEU A 82 3.33 4.84 -15.96
N SER A 83 2.63 4.83 -17.08
CA SER A 83 2.92 5.74 -18.19
C SER A 83 2.43 7.15 -17.88
N GLU A 84 2.93 8.13 -18.65
CA GLU A 84 2.47 9.52 -18.58
C GLU A 84 0.95 9.61 -18.75
N ASP A 85 0.39 8.90 -19.75
CA ASP A 85 -1.04 8.90 -20.01
C ASP A 85 -1.86 8.24 -18.89
N GLU A 86 -1.37 7.12 -18.33
CA GLU A 86 -2.01 6.46 -17.19
C GLU A 86 -2.04 7.38 -15.96
N LEU A 87 -0.92 8.03 -15.64
CA LEU A 87 -0.86 8.94 -14.50
C LEU A 87 -1.69 10.20 -14.70
N ASN A 88 -1.74 10.74 -15.91
CA ASN A 88 -2.66 11.84 -16.26
C ASN A 88 -4.13 11.44 -16.09
N ALA A 89 -4.48 10.20 -16.47
CA ALA A 89 -5.83 9.68 -16.26
C ALA A 89 -6.17 9.53 -14.77
N VAL A 90 -5.22 9.10 -13.93
CA VAL A 90 -5.34 9.06 -12.48
C VAL A 90 -5.53 10.47 -11.91
N LEU A 91 -4.64 11.40 -12.22
CA LEU A 91 -4.71 12.80 -11.77
C LEU A 91 -6.05 13.47 -12.13
N LYS A 92 -6.64 13.10 -13.27
CA LYS A 92 -7.98 13.56 -13.65
C LYS A 92 -9.06 13.06 -12.67
N GLN A 93 -8.94 11.84 -12.14
CA GLN A 93 -9.90 11.34 -11.13
C GLN A 93 -9.78 12.12 -9.82
N TYR A 94 -8.55 12.43 -9.37
CA TYR A 94 -8.29 13.21 -8.16
C TYR A 94 -8.79 14.66 -8.21
N ARG A 95 -9.22 15.17 -9.38
CA ARG A 95 -9.92 16.47 -9.48
C ARG A 95 -11.39 16.40 -9.10
N LYS A 96 -11.94 15.20 -8.88
CA LYS A 96 -13.35 15.02 -8.51
C LYS A 96 -13.52 15.23 -7.00
N VAL A 97 -14.45 16.10 -6.63
CA VAL A 97 -14.65 16.54 -5.24
C VAL A 97 -14.88 15.36 -4.28
N VAL A 98 -15.63 14.34 -4.69
CA VAL A 98 -15.90 13.18 -3.82
C VAL A 98 -14.65 12.34 -3.55
N LEU A 99 -13.72 12.22 -4.52
CA LEU A 99 -12.46 11.52 -4.30
C LEU A 99 -11.54 12.34 -3.39
N LEU A 100 -11.47 13.66 -3.60
CA LEU A 100 -10.71 14.55 -2.71
C LEU A 100 -11.26 14.52 -1.28
N LYS A 101 -12.59 14.51 -1.11
CA LYS A 101 -13.22 14.34 0.21
C LYS A 101 -12.81 13.01 0.84
N PHE A 102 -12.80 11.91 0.07
CA PHE A 102 -12.40 10.59 0.56
C PHE A 102 -10.94 10.58 1.04
N VAL A 103 -10.02 11.13 0.23
CA VAL A 103 -8.60 11.25 0.60
C VAL A 103 -8.41 12.13 1.84
N SER A 104 -9.07 13.29 1.90
CA SER A 104 -9.00 14.19 3.08
C SER A 104 -9.45 13.49 4.35
N VAL A 105 -10.56 12.75 4.30
CA VAL A 105 -11.05 12.03 5.48
C VAL A 105 -10.09 10.92 5.92
N GLN A 106 -9.43 10.22 4.98
CA GLN A 106 -8.42 9.22 5.30
C GLN A 106 -7.20 9.80 6.03
N ASN A 107 -6.83 11.04 5.70
CA ASN A 107 -5.68 11.70 6.34
C ASN A 107 -6.04 12.39 7.65
N ASP A 108 -7.20 13.05 7.70
CA ASP A 108 -7.58 13.90 8.83
C ASP A 108 -8.26 13.13 9.96
N THR A 109 -8.65 11.87 9.72
CA THR A 109 -9.36 11.05 10.72
C THR A 109 -8.40 10.04 11.33
N GLU A 110 -8.18 10.12 12.63
CA GLU A 110 -7.53 9.06 13.37
C GLU A 110 -8.42 7.81 13.35
N TYR A 111 -7.87 6.71 12.82
CA TYR A 111 -8.58 5.45 12.76
C TYR A 111 -8.50 4.72 14.10
N ASP A 112 -9.67 4.44 14.67
CA ASP A 112 -9.83 3.61 15.87
C ASP A 112 -10.70 2.40 15.53
N GLU A 113 -10.14 1.21 15.68
CA GLU A 113 -10.82 -0.04 15.33
C GLU A 113 -12.07 -0.29 16.19
N GLU A 114 -12.04 0.05 17.49
CA GLU A 114 -13.17 -0.14 18.40
C GLU A 114 -14.33 0.78 18.02
N LEU A 115 -14.04 2.05 17.69
CA LEU A 115 -15.03 3.01 17.20
C LEU A 115 -15.59 2.59 15.84
N ALA A 116 -14.74 2.07 14.95
CA ALA A 116 -15.17 1.58 13.65
C ALA A 116 -16.12 0.38 13.78
N GLN A 117 -15.80 -0.57 14.65
CA GLN A 117 -16.68 -1.72 14.94
C GLN A 117 -18.00 -1.30 15.58
N ALA A 118 -17.98 -0.31 16.50
CA ALA A 118 -19.18 0.23 17.11
C ALA A 118 -20.08 0.91 16.06
N TYR A 119 -19.48 1.72 15.17
CA TYR A 119 -20.20 2.36 14.08
C TYR A 119 -20.87 1.36 13.13
N VAL A 120 -20.17 0.29 12.74
CA VAL A 120 -20.78 -0.74 11.86
C VAL A 120 -22.00 -1.38 12.52
N LYS A 121 -21.95 -1.68 13.82
CA LYS A 121 -23.10 -2.24 14.57
C LYS A 121 -24.27 -1.27 14.63
N GLU A 122 -24.00 0.02 14.79
CA GLU A 122 -25.04 1.05 14.78
C GLU A 122 -25.66 1.16 13.37
N LEU A 123 -24.82 1.24 12.33
CA LEU A 123 -25.24 1.31 10.94
C LEU A 123 -26.15 0.14 10.54
N GLU A 124 -25.91 -1.08 11.02
CA GLU A 124 -26.74 -2.27 10.74
C GLU A 124 -28.19 -2.11 11.25
N THR A 125 -28.46 -1.17 12.17
CA THR A 125 -29.79 -0.90 12.70
C THR A 125 -30.55 0.21 11.97
N GLU A 126 -29.90 0.91 11.01
CA GLU A 126 -30.53 2.00 10.26
C GLU A 126 -31.46 1.49 9.14
N ASP A 127 -32.50 2.24 8.83
CA ASP A 127 -33.49 1.87 7.80
C ASP A 127 -32.87 1.63 6.40
N ASN A 128 -31.79 2.35 6.06
CA ASN A 128 -31.09 2.25 4.78
C ASN A 128 -29.79 1.46 4.86
N ALA A 129 -29.54 0.73 5.95
CA ALA A 129 -28.30 0.00 6.20
C ALA A 129 -27.89 -0.90 5.01
N SER A 130 -28.83 -1.67 4.46
CA SER A 130 -28.53 -2.64 3.40
C SER A 130 -27.99 -1.96 2.14
N VAL A 131 -28.54 -0.82 1.72
CA VAL A 131 -28.08 -0.09 0.53
C VAL A 131 -26.69 0.49 0.77
N ARG A 132 -26.50 1.11 1.93
CA ARG A 132 -25.22 1.70 2.31
C ARG A 132 -24.13 0.64 2.42
N LEU A 133 -24.38 -0.46 3.10
CA LEU A 133 -23.45 -1.56 3.27
C LEU A 133 -23.08 -2.23 1.94
N ASP A 134 -24.03 -2.38 1.01
CA ASP A 134 -23.76 -2.91 -0.35
C ASP A 134 -22.82 -2.00 -1.15
N LEU A 135 -23.04 -0.67 -1.09
CA LEU A 135 -22.15 0.30 -1.73
C LEU A 135 -20.74 0.24 -1.13
N LEU A 136 -20.65 0.23 0.20
CA LEU A 136 -19.37 0.16 0.92
C LEU A 136 -18.62 -1.15 0.64
N ASP A 137 -19.34 -2.26 0.55
CA ASP A 137 -18.76 -3.55 0.17
C ASP A 137 -18.16 -3.51 -1.25
N LYS A 138 -18.89 -2.94 -2.19
CA LYS A 138 -18.42 -2.78 -3.57
C LYS A 138 -17.21 -1.85 -3.67
N ILE A 139 -17.20 -0.73 -2.95
CA ILE A 139 -16.07 0.20 -2.90
C ILE A 139 -14.84 -0.51 -2.33
N SER A 140 -14.99 -1.13 -1.15
CA SER A 140 -13.89 -1.81 -0.46
C SER A 140 -13.32 -2.99 -1.28
N ASN A 141 -14.18 -3.80 -1.87
CA ASN A 141 -13.75 -4.92 -2.73
C ASN A 141 -13.02 -4.46 -4.00
N THR A 142 -13.26 -3.23 -4.46
CA THR A 142 -12.53 -2.64 -5.58
C THR A 142 -11.17 -2.13 -5.13
N LEU A 143 -11.11 -1.40 -4.01
CA LEU A 143 -9.87 -0.83 -3.47
C LEU A 143 -8.92 -1.91 -2.93
N TYR A 144 -9.44 -2.87 -2.17
CA TYR A 144 -8.68 -3.98 -1.55
C TYR A 144 -8.93 -5.30 -2.28
N ASN A 145 -8.85 -5.29 -3.59
CA ASN A 145 -9.10 -6.50 -4.35
C ASN A 145 -8.02 -7.57 -4.04
N PRO A 146 -8.41 -8.88 -4.04
CA PRO A 146 -7.52 -9.97 -3.63
C PRO A 146 -6.21 -10.05 -4.43
N GLU A 147 -6.23 -9.65 -5.73
CA GLU A 147 -5.03 -9.65 -6.57
C GLU A 147 -4.03 -8.60 -6.07
N ASN A 148 -4.48 -7.38 -5.78
CA ASN A 148 -3.65 -6.29 -5.31
C ASN A 148 -3.06 -6.57 -3.93
N VAL A 149 -3.90 -7.03 -2.97
CA VAL A 149 -3.43 -7.45 -1.65
C VAL A 149 -2.45 -8.63 -1.77
N GLY A 150 -2.68 -9.52 -2.74
CA GLY A 150 -1.77 -10.63 -3.06
C GLY A 150 -0.38 -10.16 -3.51
N ILE A 151 -0.26 -9.03 -4.21
CA ILE A 151 1.02 -8.42 -4.59
C ILE A 151 1.85 -8.08 -3.35
N LEU A 152 1.21 -7.49 -2.33
CA LEU A 152 1.88 -7.15 -1.08
C LEU A 152 2.39 -8.41 -0.35
N PHE A 153 1.57 -9.46 -0.30
CA PHE A 153 2.02 -10.74 0.27
C PHE A 153 3.20 -11.33 -0.50
N ASP A 154 3.09 -11.46 -1.82
CA ASP A 154 4.10 -12.14 -2.63
C ASP A 154 5.44 -11.41 -2.65
N ASN A 155 5.42 -10.07 -2.67
CA ASN A 155 6.62 -9.26 -2.79
C ASN A 155 7.23 -8.82 -1.46
N LEU A 156 6.44 -8.74 -0.38
CA LEU A 156 6.91 -8.32 0.94
C LEU A 156 6.88 -9.46 1.95
N MET A 157 5.70 -10.04 2.22
CA MET A 157 5.54 -11.00 3.31
C MET A 157 6.19 -12.35 3.03
N LYS A 158 6.07 -12.87 1.82
CA LYS A 158 6.64 -14.17 1.44
C LYS A 158 8.17 -14.19 1.55
N PRO A 159 8.93 -13.21 1.03
CA PRO A 159 10.39 -13.14 1.24
C PRO A 159 10.76 -13.07 2.72
N LEU A 160 10.04 -12.31 3.53
CA LEU A 160 10.28 -12.23 4.97
C LEU A 160 10.05 -13.58 5.67
N LEU A 161 8.97 -14.26 5.35
CA LEU A 161 8.67 -15.58 5.89
C LEU A 161 9.71 -16.63 5.48
N GLN A 162 10.23 -16.56 4.25
CA GLN A 162 11.25 -17.49 3.74
C GLN A 162 12.64 -17.23 4.31
N ASN A 163 12.94 -15.96 4.62
CA ASN A 163 14.22 -15.54 5.22
C ASN A 163 14.17 -15.49 6.76
N SER A 164 13.03 -15.85 7.37
CA SER A 164 12.94 -15.89 8.83
C SER A 164 13.92 -16.91 9.40
N MET A 165 14.67 -16.50 10.43
CA MET A 165 15.87 -17.16 10.96
C MET A 165 15.65 -18.54 11.63
N SER A 166 14.48 -19.14 11.53
CA SER A 166 14.22 -20.48 12.06
C SER A 166 14.96 -21.59 11.31
N GLY A 167 15.58 -21.29 10.15
CA GLY A 167 16.25 -22.27 9.30
C GLY A 167 15.32 -23.32 8.68
N GLU A 168 14.07 -23.33 9.07
CA GLU A 168 13.06 -24.22 8.50
C GLU A 168 12.47 -23.62 7.23
N GLN A 169 12.60 -24.31 6.12
CA GLN A 169 11.90 -23.93 4.89
C GLN A 169 10.39 -24.08 5.09
N ILE A 170 9.67 -22.96 4.95
CA ILE A 170 8.21 -23.01 5.01
C ILE A 170 7.68 -23.77 3.78
N SER A 171 6.88 -24.80 4.00
CA SER A 171 6.30 -25.58 2.91
C SER A 171 5.38 -24.73 2.02
N ALA A 172 5.28 -25.07 0.73
CA ALA A 172 4.40 -24.39 -0.23
C ALA A 172 2.93 -24.35 0.24
N GLY A 173 2.45 -25.42 0.87
CA GLY A 173 1.11 -25.47 1.43
C GLY A 173 0.90 -24.44 2.55
N ARG A 174 1.88 -24.30 3.46
CA ARG A 174 1.82 -23.31 4.55
C ARG A 174 1.91 -21.88 4.02
N LEU A 175 2.74 -21.62 3.00
CA LEU A 175 2.80 -20.31 2.35
C LEU A 175 1.47 -19.93 1.71
N LYS A 176 0.79 -20.90 1.03
CA LYS A 176 -0.53 -20.67 0.45
C LYS A 176 -1.54 -20.33 1.54
N THR A 177 -1.61 -21.12 2.61
CA THR A 177 -2.52 -20.84 3.74
C THR A 177 -2.27 -19.47 4.34
N ASN A 178 -1.01 -19.09 4.57
CA ASN A 178 -0.65 -17.79 5.09
C ASN A 178 -1.09 -16.65 4.14
N LYS A 179 -0.93 -16.84 2.82
CA LYS A 179 -1.40 -15.88 1.82
C LYS A 179 -2.91 -15.70 1.87
N ASP A 180 -3.66 -16.80 1.92
CA ASP A 180 -5.13 -16.76 1.95
C ASP A 180 -5.63 -16.06 3.23
N VAL A 181 -5.03 -16.34 4.39
CA VAL A 181 -5.34 -15.66 5.66
C VAL A 181 -4.99 -14.18 5.60
N TYR A 182 -3.81 -13.84 5.07
CA TYR A 182 -3.36 -12.47 4.92
C TYR A 182 -4.31 -11.65 4.05
N ILE A 183 -4.67 -12.18 2.87
CA ILE A 183 -5.61 -11.52 1.95
C ILE A 183 -6.96 -11.30 2.63
N LYS A 184 -7.52 -12.35 3.24
CA LYS A 184 -8.82 -12.28 3.90
C LYS A 184 -8.84 -11.23 5.01
N ARG A 185 -7.79 -11.17 5.82
CA ARG A 185 -7.68 -10.20 6.91
C ARG A 185 -7.59 -8.77 6.36
N ASN A 186 -6.69 -8.51 5.41
CA ASN A 186 -6.52 -7.16 4.86
C ASN A 186 -7.78 -6.63 4.16
N ILE A 187 -8.55 -7.51 3.49
CA ILE A 187 -9.83 -7.12 2.90
C ILE A 187 -10.85 -6.77 4.00
N ALA A 188 -10.90 -7.55 5.08
CA ALA A 188 -11.82 -7.28 6.19
C ALA A 188 -11.46 -5.97 6.91
N ASP A 189 -10.17 -5.75 7.19
CA ASP A 189 -9.66 -4.53 7.82
C ASP A 189 -9.92 -3.31 6.93
N GLY A 190 -9.62 -3.40 5.63
CA GLY A 190 -9.89 -2.33 4.66
C GLY A 190 -11.38 -2.02 4.48
N LYS A 191 -12.25 -3.03 4.58
CA LYS A 191 -13.70 -2.82 4.56
C LYS A 191 -14.17 -2.06 5.80
N LEU A 192 -13.69 -2.45 6.98
CA LEU A 192 -14.02 -1.79 8.25
C LEU A 192 -13.56 -0.33 8.23
N GLU A 193 -12.31 -0.10 7.81
CA GLU A 193 -11.72 1.23 7.66
C GLU A 193 -12.52 2.10 6.68
N THR A 194 -12.77 1.60 5.46
CA THR A 194 -13.54 2.33 4.44
C THR A 194 -14.93 2.70 4.96
N THR A 195 -15.60 1.78 5.66
CA THR A 195 -16.92 2.00 6.22
C THR A 195 -16.91 3.13 7.24
N TYR A 196 -15.92 3.13 8.15
CA TYR A 196 -15.78 4.16 9.17
C TYR A 196 -15.38 5.53 8.60
N MET A 197 -14.41 5.54 7.68
CA MET A 197 -13.93 6.78 7.04
C MET A 197 -15.03 7.47 6.22
N THR A 198 -15.94 6.71 5.63
CA THR A 198 -17.04 7.28 4.84
C THR A 198 -18.34 7.49 5.61
N ARG A 199 -18.33 7.46 6.95
CA ARG A 199 -19.54 7.59 7.77
C ARG A 199 -20.35 8.86 7.50
N GLU A 200 -19.66 9.95 7.15
CA GLU A 200 -20.27 11.25 6.82
C GLU A 200 -20.62 11.41 5.32
N PHE A 201 -20.48 10.36 4.51
CA PHE A 201 -20.84 10.41 3.10
C PHE A 201 -22.31 10.11 2.92
N THR A 202 -22.97 10.86 2.03
CA THR A 202 -24.32 10.54 1.59
C THR A 202 -24.33 9.30 0.66
N LEU A 203 -25.47 8.67 0.46
CA LEU A 203 -25.59 7.57 -0.50
C LEU A 203 -25.15 7.99 -1.91
N GLU A 204 -25.54 9.19 -2.34
CA GLU A 204 -25.15 9.75 -3.64
C GLU A 204 -23.62 9.95 -3.75
N GLU A 205 -22.97 10.39 -2.67
CA GLU A 205 -21.50 10.49 -2.65
C GLU A 205 -20.84 9.11 -2.71
N LEU A 206 -21.40 8.10 -2.04
CA LEU A 206 -20.91 6.72 -2.11
C LEU A 206 -21.09 6.12 -3.52
N GLU A 207 -22.21 6.35 -4.18
CA GLU A 207 -22.43 5.94 -5.57
C GLU A 207 -21.39 6.58 -6.50
N ARG A 208 -21.16 7.89 -6.36
CA ARG A 208 -20.14 8.60 -7.15
C ARG A 208 -18.72 8.12 -6.85
N LEU A 209 -18.42 7.81 -5.60
CA LEU A 209 -17.13 7.23 -5.21
C LEU A 209 -16.95 5.85 -5.84
N LEU A 210 -17.98 5.00 -5.81
CA LEU A 210 -17.97 3.70 -6.46
C LEU A 210 -17.68 3.79 -7.96
N ASP A 211 -18.32 4.75 -8.65
CA ASP A 211 -18.08 4.98 -10.08
C ASP A 211 -16.63 5.40 -10.35
N ILE A 212 -16.01 6.16 -9.45
CA ILE A 212 -14.63 6.60 -9.59
C ILE A 212 -13.67 5.44 -9.36
N VAL A 213 -13.83 4.69 -8.27
CA VAL A 213 -12.89 3.61 -7.92
C VAL A 213 -12.92 2.46 -8.94
N LYS A 214 -14.03 2.28 -9.66
CA LYS A 214 -14.17 1.33 -10.76
C LYS A 214 -13.60 1.81 -12.09
N THR A 215 -13.06 3.02 -12.17
CA THR A 215 -12.43 3.45 -13.43
C THR A 215 -11.14 2.68 -13.66
N PRO A 216 -10.82 2.33 -14.92
CA PRO A 216 -9.55 1.64 -15.22
C PRO A 216 -8.32 2.39 -14.72
N ALA A 217 -8.39 3.72 -14.61
CA ALA A 217 -7.32 4.54 -14.08
C ALA A 217 -7.06 4.25 -12.58
N ILE A 218 -8.11 4.22 -11.76
CA ILE A 218 -7.99 3.95 -10.31
C ILE A 218 -7.69 2.47 -10.04
N GLU A 219 -8.25 1.53 -10.81
CA GLU A 219 -7.89 0.12 -10.70
C GLU A 219 -6.40 -0.11 -11.02
N ARG A 220 -5.88 0.58 -12.06
CA ARG A 220 -4.47 0.52 -12.44
C ARG A 220 -3.58 1.15 -11.38
N GLU A 221 -3.96 2.32 -10.87
CA GLU A 221 -3.30 2.99 -9.74
C GLU A 221 -3.21 2.08 -8.53
N SER A 222 -4.34 1.53 -8.07
CA SER A 222 -4.37 0.64 -6.90
C SER A 222 -3.35 -0.50 -7.03
N LYS A 223 -3.31 -1.17 -8.18
CA LYS A 223 -2.32 -2.23 -8.44
C LYS A 223 -0.88 -1.74 -8.32
N VAL A 224 -0.58 -0.55 -8.85
CA VAL A 224 0.76 0.03 -8.81
C VAL A 224 1.13 0.45 -7.39
N ILE A 225 0.20 1.02 -6.62
CA ILE A 225 0.44 1.44 -5.24
C ILE A 225 0.75 0.26 -4.33
N PHE A 226 0.02 -0.85 -4.42
CA PHE A 226 0.35 -2.07 -3.67
C PHE A 226 1.76 -2.59 -4.03
N GLY A 227 2.14 -2.52 -5.31
CA GLY A 227 3.49 -2.86 -5.76
C GLY A 227 4.55 -1.90 -5.25
N ALA A 228 4.30 -0.59 -5.28
CA ALA A 228 5.21 0.45 -4.80
C ALA A 228 5.44 0.31 -3.29
N THR A 229 4.38 0.07 -2.52
CA THR A 229 4.45 -0.17 -1.08
C THR A 229 5.30 -1.41 -0.78
N ALA A 230 5.06 -2.52 -1.49
CA ALA A 230 5.86 -3.73 -1.30
C ALA A 230 7.34 -3.49 -1.64
N TYR A 231 7.63 -2.81 -2.75
CA TYR A 231 8.99 -2.50 -3.20
C TYR A 231 9.73 -1.57 -2.24
N ALA A 232 9.06 -0.54 -1.75
CA ALA A 232 9.63 0.40 -0.79
C ALA A 232 9.98 -0.27 0.54
N LEU A 233 9.08 -1.09 1.08
CA LEU A 233 9.23 -1.70 2.39
C LEU A 233 10.12 -2.93 2.41
N GLN A 234 10.32 -3.62 1.30
CA GLN A 234 11.02 -4.91 1.24
C GLN A 234 12.43 -4.83 1.83
N GLU A 235 13.25 -3.87 1.41
CA GLU A 235 14.63 -3.76 1.89
C GLU A 235 14.71 -3.37 3.36
N PHE A 236 13.83 -2.48 3.81
CA PHE A 236 13.76 -2.12 5.22
C PHE A 236 13.51 -3.35 6.10
N PHE A 237 12.49 -4.14 5.79
CA PHE A 237 12.16 -5.33 6.57
C PHE A 237 13.21 -6.44 6.44
N LEU A 238 13.83 -6.63 5.27
CA LEU A 238 14.95 -7.57 5.12
C LEU A 238 16.16 -7.12 5.95
N SER A 239 16.45 -5.83 5.98
CA SER A 239 17.49 -5.26 6.83
C SER A 239 17.20 -5.50 8.31
N LEU A 240 15.96 -5.29 8.77
CA LEU A 240 15.56 -5.60 10.15
C LEU A 240 15.68 -7.10 10.45
N ALA A 241 15.17 -7.95 9.57
CA ALA A 241 15.23 -9.40 9.74
C ALA A 241 16.66 -9.92 9.86
N SER A 242 17.60 -9.37 9.09
CA SER A 242 19.02 -9.76 9.17
C SER A 242 19.70 -9.37 10.49
N ARG A 243 19.14 -8.40 11.21
CA ARG A 243 19.66 -7.90 12.50
C ARG A 243 19.00 -8.56 13.71
N TYR A 244 17.88 -9.24 13.53
CA TYR A 244 17.15 -9.90 14.59
C TYR A 244 17.81 -11.23 14.97
N ASP A 245 18.31 -11.34 16.21
CA ASP A 245 18.86 -12.58 16.77
C ASP A 245 17.87 -13.21 17.76
N PRO A 246 17.16 -14.27 17.37
CA PRO A 246 16.14 -14.89 18.21
C PRO A 246 16.71 -15.51 19.49
N SER A 247 18.03 -15.80 19.55
CA SER A 247 18.66 -16.36 20.75
C SER A 247 18.72 -15.38 21.91
N LYS A 248 18.68 -14.07 21.62
CA LYS A 248 18.70 -12.98 22.61
C LYS A 248 17.31 -12.65 23.18
N HIS A 249 16.25 -13.23 22.62
CA HIS A 249 14.85 -12.98 22.99
C HIS A 249 14.13 -14.19 23.60
N LYS A 250 14.88 -15.25 23.96
CA LYS A 250 14.29 -16.36 24.74
C LYS A 250 13.95 -15.84 26.15
N ARG A 251 12.65 -15.77 26.44
CA ARG A 251 12.11 -15.60 27.79
C ARG A 251 12.23 -16.89 28.57
#